data_b22dbd469479b9719fff243f31c117b0
#
_entry.id   b22dbd469479b9719fff243f31c117b0
#
_cell.length_a   1.000
_cell.length_b   1.000
_cell.length_c   1.000
_cell.angle_alpha   90.00
_cell.angle_beta   90.00
_cell.angle_gamma   90.00
#
_symmetry.space_group_name_H-M   'P 1'
#
loop_
_entity.id
_entity.type
_entity.pdbx_description
1 polymer ?
#
loop_
_entity_poly.entity_id
_entity_poly.type
_entity_poly.pdbx_seq_one_letter_code
_entity_poly.pdbx_strand_id
1 'polypeptide(L)'
;MSSGTSGQARPLAYPLGVTAAALAGCAAVLPFGDVDQRAAAAAVALVVLGYSGIRLARALGALPHGLPEEVRTAGVPVRRVRQQHRLVSRSWLEIGVPGRPDRWWLPVYFTPELVRLTATEARVDARYIEVAGMRMLPAGRARDSEPAGRLLDNPVRPDPDAGRRARTANRLSRRLLLDAQPAVAAPIAALLWVYLDGGGFGAFLGALCVAGAAAVWLTAIRGSDPS
;
A
#
# COMPACT_ATOMS: atom_id res chain seq x y z
N MET A 1 -12.41 -10.94 -33.36
CA MET A 1 -13.01 -9.92 -32.48
C MET A 1 -11.92 -9.47 -31.51
N SER A 2 -11.35 -8.32 -31.81
CA SER A 2 -10.24 -7.72 -31.05
C SER A 2 -10.79 -7.19 -29.73
N SER A 3 -10.53 -7.87 -28.64
CA SER A 3 -10.77 -7.36 -27.28
C SER A 3 -9.75 -6.27 -27.00
N GLY A 4 -10.22 -5.01 -27.09
CA GLY A 4 -9.43 -3.85 -26.76
C GLY A 4 -8.81 -4.00 -25.37
N THR A 5 -7.51 -3.81 -25.30
CA THR A 5 -6.74 -3.59 -24.08
C THR A 5 -7.19 -2.27 -23.44
N SER A 6 -8.37 -2.32 -22.79
CA SER A 6 -8.81 -1.25 -21.89
C SER A 6 -7.74 -1.11 -20.83
N GLY A 7 -7.18 0.10 -20.71
CA GLY A 7 -6.03 0.45 -19.90
C GLY A 7 -6.10 -0.14 -18.51
N GLN A 8 -5.40 -1.25 -18.30
CA GLN A 8 -5.22 -1.85 -16.98
C GLN A 8 -4.63 -0.78 -16.07
N ALA A 9 -5.38 -0.40 -15.04
CA ALA A 9 -4.90 0.54 -14.05
C ALA A 9 -3.54 0.05 -13.54
N ARG A 10 -2.53 0.91 -13.61
CA ARG A 10 -1.18 0.57 -13.14
C ARG A 10 -1.17 0.66 -11.61
N PRO A 11 -1.33 -0.44 -10.87
CA PRO A 11 -1.53 -0.40 -9.41
C PRO A 11 -0.34 0.18 -8.66
N LEU A 12 0.87 0.12 -9.25
CA LEU A 12 2.10 0.67 -8.68
C LEU A 12 2.34 2.14 -9.04
N ALA A 13 1.59 2.74 -9.97
CA ALA A 13 1.85 4.13 -10.37
C ALA A 13 1.71 5.11 -9.20
N TYR A 14 0.68 4.93 -8.37
CA TYR A 14 0.47 5.77 -7.20
C TYR A 14 1.55 5.60 -6.12
N PRO A 15 1.85 4.39 -5.60
CA PRO A 15 2.91 4.24 -4.60
C PRO A 15 4.29 4.64 -5.13
N LEU A 16 4.60 4.45 -6.41
CA LEU A 16 5.85 4.94 -7.01
C LEU A 16 5.90 6.47 -7.06
N GLY A 17 4.81 7.13 -7.48
CA GLY A 17 4.73 8.59 -7.50
C GLY A 17 4.90 9.20 -6.10
N VAL A 18 4.25 8.62 -5.08
CA VAL A 18 4.40 9.08 -3.69
C VAL A 18 5.81 8.79 -3.16
N THR A 19 6.43 7.67 -3.54
CA THR A 19 7.83 7.38 -3.18
C THR A 19 8.77 8.43 -3.78
N ALA A 20 8.61 8.76 -5.06
CA ALA A 20 9.40 9.80 -5.72
C ALA A 20 9.21 11.16 -5.06
N ALA A 21 7.97 11.52 -4.69
CA ALA A 21 7.68 12.77 -3.98
C ALA A 21 8.31 12.82 -2.59
N ALA A 22 8.30 11.71 -1.84
CA ALA A 22 8.97 11.63 -0.53
C ALA A 22 10.49 11.79 -0.64
N LEU A 23 11.11 11.17 -1.64
CA LEU A 23 12.55 11.34 -1.91
C LEU A 23 12.89 12.78 -2.34
N ALA A 24 12.06 13.38 -3.17
CA ALA A 24 12.20 14.78 -3.56
C ALA A 24 12.08 15.72 -2.34
N GLY A 25 11.17 15.44 -1.41
CA GLY A 25 11.05 16.15 -0.14
C GLY A 25 12.31 16.05 0.71
N CYS A 26 12.91 14.85 0.84
CA CYS A 26 14.20 14.68 1.52
C CYS A 26 15.32 15.48 0.84
N ALA A 27 15.37 15.45 -0.49
CA ALA A 27 16.39 16.18 -1.27
C ALA A 27 16.23 17.69 -1.15
N ALA A 28 15.00 18.20 -1.10
CA ALA A 28 14.70 19.63 -1.05
C ALA A 28 15.20 20.32 0.25
N VAL A 29 15.35 19.59 1.35
CA VAL A 29 15.85 20.16 2.61
C VAL A 29 17.39 20.18 2.69
N LEU A 30 18.10 19.41 1.86
CA LEU A 30 19.55 19.28 1.91
C LEU A 30 20.32 20.61 1.75
N PRO A 31 19.94 21.55 0.85
CA PRO A 31 20.64 22.81 0.70
C PRO A 31 20.56 23.74 1.90
N PHE A 32 19.51 23.59 2.72
CA PHE A 32 19.17 24.50 3.82
C PHE A 32 19.56 23.96 5.20
N GLY A 33 19.84 22.64 5.29
CA GLY A 33 20.17 21.98 6.55
C GLY A 33 21.66 22.09 6.91
N ASP A 34 21.96 21.97 8.20
CA ASP A 34 23.30 21.69 8.72
C ASP A 34 23.69 20.21 8.48
N VAL A 35 24.83 19.79 9.01
CA VAL A 35 25.36 18.42 8.81
C VAL A 35 24.42 17.37 9.37
N ASP A 36 23.84 17.59 10.56
CA ASP A 36 22.98 16.62 11.24
C ASP A 36 21.62 16.50 10.53
N GLN A 37 21.05 17.61 10.11
CA GLN A 37 19.81 17.66 9.32
C GLN A 37 19.97 16.97 7.97
N ARG A 38 21.09 17.15 7.29
CA ARG A 38 21.41 16.45 6.04
C ARG A 38 21.56 14.96 6.26
N ALA A 39 22.27 14.56 7.30
CA ALA A 39 22.43 13.16 7.65
C ALA A 39 21.10 12.49 7.98
N ALA A 40 20.21 13.16 8.73
CA ALA A 40 18.87 12.68 9.03
C ALA A 40 18.01 12.55 7.78
N ALA A 41 17.99 13.56 6.90
CA ALA A 41 17.25 13.50 5.64
C ALA A 41 17.76 12.37 4.72
N ALA A 42 19.08 12.17 4.66
CA ALA A 42 19.69 11.06 3.93
C ALA A 42 19.32 9.70 4.53
N ALA A 43 19.30 9.56 5.86
CA ALA A 43 18.88 8.35 6.53
C ALA A 43 17.39 8.02 6.22
N VAL A 44 16.50 9.01 6.26
CA VAL A 44 15.10 8.83 5.87
C VAL A 44 14.99 8.41 4.40
N ALA A 45 15.74 9.05 3.49
CA ALA A 45 15.75 8.68 2.07
C ALA A 45 16.22 7.24 1.84
N LEU A 46 17.24 6.79 2.56
CA LEU A 46 17.71 5.39 2.49
C LEU A 46 16.66 4.41 2.99
N VAL A 47 15.94 4.73 4.06
CA VAL A 47 14.81 3.91 4.55
C VAL A 47 13.69 3.87 3.51
N VAL A 48 13.34 5.02 2.91
CA VAL A 48 12.34 5.11 1.84
C VAL A 48 12.75 4.23 0.65
N LEU A 49 13.98 4.31 0.19
CA LEU A 49 14.49 3.51 -0.92
C LEU A 49 14.52 2.02 -0.60
N GLY A 50 15.13 1.63 0.51
CA GLY A 50 15.30 0.23 0.90
C GLY A 50 13.95 -0.46 1.12
N TYR A 51 13.05 0.17 1.88
CA TYR A 51 11.73 -0.39 2.16
C TYR A 51 10.86 -0.46 0.89
N SER A 52 10.88 0.59 0.04
CA SER A 52 10.19 0.57 -1.24
C SER A 52 10.73 -0.51 -2.17
N GLY A 53 12.06 -0.67 -2.24
CA GLY A 53 12.71 -1.71 -3.03
C GLY A 53 12.22 -3.12 -2.66
N ILE A 54 12.17 -3.44 -1.37
CA ILE A 54 11.67 -4.74 -0.88
C ILE A 54 10.19 -4.93 -1.24
N ARG A 55 9.36 -3.89 -1.07
CA ARG A 55 7.93 -3.95 -1.40
C ARG A 55 7.69 -4.15 -2.89
N LEU A 56 8.40 -3.40 -3.71
CA LEU A 56 8.29 -3.49 -5.17
C LEU A 56 8.85 -4.81 -5.70
N ALA A 57 9.97 -5.29 -5.17
CA ALA A 57 10.53 -6.59 -5.53
C ALA A 57 9.51 -7.73 -5.28
N ARG A 58 8.76 -7.66 -4.17
CA ARG A 58 7.68 -8.63 -3.90
C ARG A 58 6.49 -8.45 -4.83
N ALA A 59 6.06 -7.22 -5.06
CA ALA A 59 4.95 -6.93 -5.98
C ALA A 59 5.23 -7.39 -7.42
N LEU A 60 6.48 -7.28 -7.86
CA LEU A 60 6.93 -7.72 -9.19
C LEU A 60 7.27 -9.21 -9.27
N GLY A 61 7.23 -9.94 -8.15
CA GLY A 61 7.52 -11.37 -8.08
C GLY A 61 9.01 -11.72 -8.01
N ALA A 62 9.90 -10.73 -7.78
CA ALA A 62 11.32 -11.01 -7.52
C ALA A 62 11.51 -11.66 -6.14
N LEU A 63 10.64 -11.33 -5.17
CA LEU A 63 10.57 -11.98 -3.86
C LEU A 63 9.26 -12.74 -3.69
N PRO A 64 9.27 -13.89 -2.99
CA PRO A 64 8.06 -14.68 -2.76
C PRO A 64 7.08 -13.92 -1.85
N HIS A 65 5.79 -14.11 -2.08
CA HIS A 65 4.72 -13.52 -1.27
C HIS A 65 4.49 -14.24 0.06
N GLY A 66 5.05 -15.44 0.24
CA GLY A 66 5.04 -16.17 1.51
C GLY A 66 3.81 -17.03 1.76
N LEU A 67 2.98 -17.29 0.75
CA LEU A 67 1.95 -18.33 0.83
C LEU A 67 2.58 -19.71 0.84
N PRO A 68 2.06 -20.65 1.64
CA PRO A 68 2.56 -22.02 1.69
C PRO A 68 2.27 -22.78 0.39
N GLU A 69 2.91 -23.90 0.22
CA GLU A 69 2.82 -24.70 -1.00
C GLU A 69 1.43 -25.29 -1.23
N GLU A 70 0.73 -25.62 -0.15
CA GLU A 70 -0.62 -26.22 -0.17
C GLU A 70 -1.67 -25.33 -0.86
N VAL A 71 -1.48 -24.03 -0.88
CA VAL A 71 -2.36 -23.10 -1.58
C VAL A 71 -1.84 -22.68 -2.96
N ARG A 72 -0.68 -23.18 -3.38
CA ARG A 72 -0.10 -22.86 -4.69
C ARG A 72 -0.67 -23.78 -5.78
N THR A 73 -1.94 -23.56 -6.09
CA THR A 73 -2.67 -24.35 -7.10
C THR A 73 -3.71 -23.45 -7.79
N ALA A 74 -4.41 -24.03 -8.77
CA ALA A 74 -5.58 -23.41 -9.38
C ALA A 74 -6.85 -23.78 -8.61
N GLY A 75 -7.87 -22.91 -8.68
CA GLY A 75 -9.17 -23.17 -8.04
C GLY A 75 -9.19 -22.93 -6.53
N VAL A 76 -8.26 -22.13 -6.01
CA VAL A 76 -8.24 -21.79 -4.59
C VAL A 76 -9.31 -20.73 -4.29
N PRO A 77 -10.22 -20.98 -3.33
CA PRO A 77 -11.24 -19.99 -2.98
C PRO A 77 -10.61 -18.73 -2.41
N VAL A 78 -11.00 -17.59 -2.97
CA VAL A 78 -10.48 -16.28 -2.56
C VAL A 78 -11.63 -15.29 -2.44
N ARG A 79 -11.54 -14.41 -1.46
CA ARG A 79 -12.39 -13.23 -1.36
C ARG A 79 -11.58 -12.00 -1.01
N ARG A 80 -12.02 -10.84 -1.47
CA ARG A 80 -11.45 -9.58 -1.02
C ARG A 80 -12.04 -9.18 0.30
N VAL A 81 -11.17 -8.73 1.22
CA VAL A 81 -11.55 -8.12 2.48
C VAL A 81 -10.84 -6.78 2.61
N ARG A 82 -11.56 -5.74 2.98
CA ARG A 82 -11.00 -4.44 3.30
C ARG A 82 -10.80 -4.33 4.81
N GLN A 83 -9.56 -4.20 5.21
CA GLN A 83 -9.19 -3.88 6.59
C GLN A 83 -9.30 -2.37 6.82
N GLN A 84 -9.91 -1.98 7.91
CA GLN A 84 -9.86 -0.62 8.43
C GLN A 84 -9.25 -0.69 9.84
N HIS A 85 -8.05 -0.12 9.98
CA HIS A 85 -7.36 -0.10 11.26
C HIS A 85 -6.74 1.27 11.51
N ARG A 86 -7.14 1.93 12.60
CA ARG A 86 -6.74 3.32 12.91
C ARG A 86 -7.07 4.23 11.72
N LEU A 87 -6.06 4.97 11.21
CA LEU A 87 -6.18 5.93 10.11
C LEU A 87 -5.87 5.34 8.74
N VAL A 88 -5.77 4.00 8.61
CA VAL A 88 -5.35 3.34 7.37
C VAL A 88 -6.33 2.24 6.99
N SER A 89 -6.70 2.21 5.71
CA SER A 89 -7.42 1.09 5.08
C SER A 89 -6.51 0.32 4.12
N ARG A 90 -6.69 -1.02 4.05
CA ARG A 90 -5.92 -1.89 3.15
C ARG A 90 -6.79 -2.95 2.54
N SER A 91 -6.48 -3.34 1.29
CA SER A 91 -7.05 -4.52 0.65
C SER A 91 -6.28 -5.78 1.01
N TRP A 92 -7.01 -6.81 1.36
CA TRP A 92 -6.49 -8.15 1.60
C TRP A 92 -7.24 -9.15 0.72
N LEU A 93 -6.52 -10.16 0.29
CA LEU A 93 -7.11 -11.38 -0.23
C LEU A 93 -7.09 -12.41 0.89
N GLU A 94 -8.27 -12.85 1.31
CA GLU A 94 -8.44 -14.01 2.16
C GLU A 94 -8.48 -15.24 1.26
N ILE A 95 -7.57 -16.17 1.50
CA ILE A 95 -7.32 -17.34 0.66
C ILE A 95 -7.59 -18.57 1.51
N GLY A 96 -8.58 -19.36 1.12
CA GLY A 96 -8.90 -20.61 1.79
C GLY A 96 -7.91 -21.72 1.42
N VAL A 97 -7.67 -22.62 2.36
CA VAL A 97 -6.89 -23.84 2.09
C VAL A 97 -7.85 -24.96 1.67
N PRO A 98 -7.70 -25.55 0.47
CA PRO A 98 -8.59 -26.63 0.04
C PRO A 98 -8.66 -27.77 1.05
N GLY A 99 -9.88 -28.14 1.47
CA GLY A 99 -10.11 -29.25 2.41
C GLY A 99 -9.75 -28.95 3.88
N ARG A 100 -9.40 -27.71 4.23
CA ARG A 100 -9.06 -27.30 5.60
C ARG A 100 -9.81 -26.03 6.01
N PRO A 101 -10.04 -25.78 7.29
CA PRO A 101 -10.61 -24.53 7.77
C PRO A 101 -9.62 -23.37 7.77
N ASP A 102 -8.33 -23.64 7.55
CA ASP A 102 -7.25 -22.67 7.61
C ASP A 102 -7.38 -21.63 6.49
N ARG A 103 -6.97 -20.41 6.82
CA ARG A 103 -7.03 -19.27 5.91
C ARG A 103 -5.73 -18.50 5.94
N TRP A 104 -5.38 -17.98 4.76
CA TRP A 104 -4.22 -17.10 4.58
C TRP A 104 -4.65 -15.73 4.14
N TRP A 105 -3.94 -14.72 4.60
CA TRP A 105 -4.24 -13.32 4.36
C TRP A 105 -3.08 -12.70 3.59
N LEU A 106 -3.34 -12.22 2.38
CA LEU A 106 -2.34 -11.56 1.55
C LEU A 106 -2.73 -10.10 1.31
N PRO A 107 -1.92 -9.11 1.75
CA PRO A 107 -2.17 -7.72 1.40
C PRO A 107 -1.85 -7.50 -0.07
N VAL A 108 -2.71 -6.77 -0.78
CA VAL A 108 -2.54 -6.46 -2.20
C VAL A 108 -2.65 -4.97 -2.46
N TYR A 109 -1.94 -4.49 -3.50
CA TYR A 109 -2.11 -3.12 -3.97
C TYR A 109 -3.50 -2.92 -4.55
N PHE A 110 -4.08 -1.77 -4.23
CA PHE A 110 -5.42 -1.42 -4.70
C PHE A 110 -5.45 -1.26 -6.23
N THR A 111 -6.45 -1.91 -6.82
CA THR A 111 -6.89 -1.68 -8.19
C THR A 111 -8.40 -1.45 -8.20
N PRO A 112 -8.95 -0.64 -9.14
CA PRO A 112 -10.40 -0.40 -9.22
C PRO A 112 -11.23 -1.66 -9.35
N GLU A 113 -10.67 -2.70 -9.96
CA GLU A 113 -11.30 -3.99 -10.19
C GLU A 113 -11.57 -4.75 -8.88
N LEU A 114 -10.72 -4.53 -7.85
CA LEU A 114 -10.92 -5.12 -6.52
C LEU A 114 -12.27 -4.73 -5.89
N VAL A 115 -12.81 -3.54 -6.23
CA VAL A 115 -14.11 -3.09 -5.71
C VAL A 115 -15.26 -3.97 -6.19
N ARG A 116 -15.08 -4.62 -7.35
CA ARG A 116 -16.08 -5.50 -7.96
C ARG A 116 -15.88 -6.97 -7.60
N LEU A 117 -14.74 -7.30 -6.97
CA LEU A 117 -14.39 -8.68 -6.68
C LEU A 117 -15.30 -9.22 -5.56
N THR A 118 -16.07 -10.23 -5.89
CA THR A 118 -16.81 -11.07 -4.94
C THR A 118 -16.00 -12.31 -4.58
N ALA A 119 -16.59 -13.26 -3.86
CA ALA A 119 -15.96 -14.57 -3.65
C ALA A 119 -15.80 -15.27 -5.02
N THR A 120 -14.60 -15.74 -5.30
CA THR A 120 -14.22 -16.38 -6.56
C THR A 120 -13.03 -17.33 -6.34
N GLU A 121 -12.55 -17.92 -7.42
CA GLU A 121 -11.36 -18.74 -7.37
C GLU A 121 -10.13 -17.99 -7.88
N ALA A 122 -8.98 -18.32 -7.32
CA ALA A 122 -7.69 -17.79 -7.70
C ALA A 122 -6.76 -18.91 -8.21
N ARG A 123 -5.83 -18.52 -9.08
CA ARG A 123 -4.64 -19.30 -9.39
C ARG A 123 -3.48 -18.71 -8.59
N VAL A 124 -2.89 -19.52 -7.73
CA VAL A 124 -1.77 -19.10 -6.87
C VAL A 124 -0.50 -19.80 -7.32
N ASP A 125 0.51 -19.04 -7.64
CA ASP A 125 1.87 -19.48 -7.93
C ASP A 125 2.83 -18.97 -6.84
N ALA A 126 4.09 -19.40 -6.83
CA ALA A 126 5.10 -18.96 -5.87
C ALA A 126 5.36 -17.42 -5.88
N ARG A 127 5.12 -16.78 -7.02
CA ARG A 127 5.48 -15.37 -7.27
C ARG A 127 4.32 -14.48 -7.69
N TYR A 128 3.21 -15.03 -8.11
CA TYR A 128 2.04 -14.25 -8.55
C TYR A 128 0.73 -14.92 -8.14
N ILE A 129 -0.30 -14.10 -8.11
CA ILE A 129 -1.67 -14.54 -7.86
C ILE A 129 -2.53 -13.93 -8.94
N GLU A 130 -3.33 -14.78 -9.57
CA GLU A 130 -4.29 -14.39 -10.58
C GLU A 130 -5.71 -14.64 -10.06
N VAL A 131 -6.54 -13.61 -10.10
CA VAL A 131 -7.94 -13.65 -9.65
C VAL A 131 -8.80 -13.09 -10.77
N ALA A 132 -9.77 -13.86 -11.23
CA ALA A 132 -10.66 -13.46 -12.34
C ALA A 132 -9.89 -12.96 -13.60
N GLY A 133 -8.78 -13.62 -13.97
CA GLY A 133 -7.94 -13.24 -15.11
C GLY A 133 -7.06 -12.01 -14.87
N MET A 134 -7.01 -11.48 -13.65
CA MET A 134 -6.20 -10.32 -13.30
C MET A 134 -5.07 -10.70 -12.36
N ARG A 135 -3.85 -10.25 -12.69
CA ARG A 135 -2.71 -10.42 -11.80
C ARG A 135 -2.78 -9.46 -10.64
N MET A 136 -2.88 -10.01 -9.42
CA MET A 136 -2.82 -9.25 -8.18
C MET A 136 -1.37 -9.01 -7.77
N LEU A 137 -1.07 -7.79 -7.34
CA LEU A 137 0.27 -7.41 -6.89
C LEU A 137 0.35 -7.41 -5.36
N PRO A 138 1.14 -8.32 -4.76
CA PRO A 138 1.29 -8.37 -3.31
C PRO A 138 1.88 -7.07 -2.76
N ALA A 139 1.22 -6.47 -1.79
CA ALA A 139 1.70 -5.30 -1.06
C ALA A 139 2.48 -5.67 0.22
N GLY A 140 2.68 -6.97 0.47
CA GLY A 140 3.40 -7.48 1.62
C GLY A 140 3.51 -9.00 1.62
N ARG A 141 3.97 -9.57 2.74
CA ARG A 141 3.97 -11.02 2.94
C ARG A 141 2.58 -11.49 3.37
N ALA A 142 2.25 -12.70 2.95
CA ALA A 142 1.10 -13.42 3.48
C ALA A 142 1.28 -13.74 4.96
N ARG A 143 0.17 -13.93 5.65
CA ARG A 143 0.11 -14.34 7.06
C ARG A 143 -1.02 -15.36 7.25
N ASP A 144 -0.89 -16.17 8.27
CA ASP A 144 -1.87 -17.16 8.73
C ASP A 144 -2.90 -16.59 9.71
N SER A 145 -2.63 -15.39 10.22
CA SER A 145 -3.48 -14.70 11.19
C SER A 145 -4.30 -13.59 10.54
N GLU A 146 -5.54 -13.44 11.01
CA GLU A 146 -6.44 -12.38 10.58
C GLU A 146 -5.84 -10.99 10.81
N PRO A 147 -5.95 -10.07 9.84
CA PRO A 147 -5.49 -8.70 10.02
C PRO A 147 -6.25 -7.98 11.15
N ALA A 148 -5.49 -7.30 12.04
CA ALA A 148 -6.07 -6.56 13.15
C ALA A 148 -6.94 -5.38 12.68
N GLY A 149 -8.03 -5.09 13.40
CA GLY A 149 -8.95 -4.00 13.12
C GLY A 149 -10.28 -4.47 12.55
N ARG A 150 -11.06 -3.54 11.99
CA ARG A 150 -12.36 -3.85 11.41
C ARG A 150 -12.17 -4.40 9.99
N LEU A 151 -12.70 -5.58 9.74
CA LEU A 151 -12.76 -6.17 8.40
C LEU A 151 -14.13 -5.89 7.78
N LEU A 152 -14.11 -5.46 6.52
CA LEU A 152 -15.29 -5.18 5.72
C LEU A 152 -15.22 -6.04 4.47
N ASP A 153 -16.14 -6.97 4.33
CA ASP A 153 -16.23 -7.83 3.17
C ASP A 153 -16.79 -7.05 1.96
N ASN A 154 -16.42 -7.48 0.78
CA ASN A 154 -17.14 -7.06 -0.42
C ASN A 154 -18.54 -7.70 -0.42
N PRO A 155 -19.54 -7.01 -1.03
CA PRO A 155 -20.87 -7.58 -1.13
C PRO A 155 -20.84 -8.94 -1.85
N VAL A 156 -21.62 -9.88 -1.33
CA VAL A 156 -21.77 -11.23 -1.90
C VAL A 156 -22.45 -11.17 -3.29
N ARG A 157 -23.24 -10.13 -3.53
CA ARG A 157 -23.93 -9.91 -4.79
C ARG A 157 -23.27 -8.76 -5.57
N PRO A 158 -23.29 -8.81 -6.92
CA PRO A 158 -22.81 -7.70 -7.73
C PRO A 158 -23.50 -6.40 -7.32
N ASP A 159 -22.69 -5.38 -7.07
CA ASP A 159 -23.17 -4.05 -6.73
C ASP A 159 -23.24 -3.18 -8.00
N PRO A 160 -24.41 -2.67 -8.38
CA PRO A 160 -24.57 -1.83 -9.57
C PRO A 160 -23.71 -0.55 -9.51
N ASP A 161 -23.44 -0.05 -8.31
CA ASP A 161 -22.64 1.15 -8.10
C ASP A 161 -21.11 0.90 -7.99
N ALA A 162 -20.68 -0.35 -8.04
CA ALA A 162 -19.25 -0.71 -7.90
C ALA A 162 -18.36 0.06 -8.88
N GLY A 163 -18.81 0.27 -10.13
CA GLY A 163 -18.07 1.05 -11.12
C GLY A 163 -17.90 2.53 -10.76
N ARG A 164 -18.92 3.16 -10.19
CA ARG A 164 -18.87 4.54 -9.71
C ARG A 164 -17.94 4.65 -8.51
N ARG A 165 -18.08 3.74 -7.54
CA ARG A 165 -17.23 3.69 -6.34
C ARG A 165 -15.77 3.45 -6.71
N ALA A 166 -15.48 2.52 -7.62
CA ALA A 166 -14.14 2.25 -8.11
C ALA A 166 -13.47 3.48 -8.75
N ARG A 167 -14.21 4.22 -9.60
CA ARG A 167 -13.71 5.47 -10.21
C ARG A 167 -13.46 6.55 -9.15
N THR A 168 -14.34 6.72 -8.18
CA THR A 168 -14.18 7.69 -7.10
C THR A 168 -12.99 7.33 -6.22
N ALA A 169 -12.83 6.06 -5.86
CA ALA A 169 -11.70 5.55 -5.09
C ALA A 169 -10.37 5.77 -5.80
N ASN A 170 -10.32 5.64 -7.11
CA ASN A 170 -9.09 5.80 -7.89
C ASN A 170 -8.67 7.27 -8.12
N ARG A 171 -9.45 8.26 -7.69
CA ARG A 171 -9.05 9.68 -7.81
C ARG A 171 -7.82 9.96 -6.95
N LEU A 172 -6.81 10.61 -7.56
CA LEU A 172 -5.54 10.93 -6.89
C LEU A 172 -5.75 11.76 -5.61
N SER A 173 -6.60 12.79 -5.68
CA SER A 173 -6.93 13.63 -4.53
C SER A 173 -7.50 12.85 -3.36
N ARG A 174 -8.41 11.90 -3.62
CA ARG A 174 -8.98 11.03 -2.59
C ARG A 174 -7.92 10.13 -1.98
N ARG A 175 -7.06 9.52 -2.80
CA ARG A 175 -5.97 8.66 -2.32
C ARG A 175 -5.00 9.44 -1.45
N LEU A 176 -4.54 10.60 -1.91
CA LEU A 176 -3.64 11.47 -1.14
C LEU A 176 -4.27 11.93 0.17
N LEU A 177 -5.55 12.34 0.16
CA LEU A 177 -6.23 12.80 1.37
C LEU A 177 -6.32 11.69 2.44
N LEU A 178 -6.60 10.46 2.02
CA LEU A 178 -6.68 9.32 2.94
C LEU A 178 -5.30 8.91 3.45
N ASP A 179 -4.30 8.90 2.58
CA ASP A 179 -2.93 8.52 2.93
C ASP A 179 -2.21 9.61 3.75
N ALA A 180 -2.70 10.86 3.70
CA ALA A 180 -2.18 11.97 4.50
C ALA A 180 -2.70 11.96 5.95
N GLN A 181 -3.71 11.16 6.30
CA GLN A 181 -4.23 11.15 7.66
C GLN A 181 -3.17 10.89 8.75
N PRO A 182 -2.21 9.95 8.59
CA PRO A 182 -1.15 9.77 9.58
C PRO A 182 -0.16 10.93 9.66
N ALA A 183 -0.12 11.82 8.67
CA ALA A 183 0.75 12.99 8.67
C ALA A 183 0.36 14.03 9.76
N VAL A 184 -0.79 13.86 10.43
CA VAL A 184 -1.15 14.67 11.62
C VAL A 184 -0.12 14.54 12.75
N ALA A 185 0.71 13.48 12.75
CA ALA A 185 1.80 13.31 13.70
C ALA A 185 3.08 14.07 13.30
N ALA A 186 3.19 14.58 12.07
CA ALA A 186 4.40 15.23 11.58
C ALA A 186 4.78 16.50 12.38
N PRO A 187 3.85 17.37 12.81
CA PRO A 187 4.19 18.52 13.67
C PRO A 187 4.84 18.09 14.99
N ILE A 188 4.37 17.00 15.59
CA ILE A 188 4.93 16.48 16.84
C ILE A 188 6.37 15.97 16.59
N ALA A 189 6.60 15.23 15.51
CA ALA A 189 7.94 14.77 15.13
C ALA A 189 8.88 15.95 14.86
N ALA A 190 8.40 17.00 14.18
CA ALA A 190 9.18 18.22 13.91
C ALA A 190 9.52 19.00 15.18
N LEU A 191 8.58 19.10 16.13
CA LEU A 191 8.83 19.73 17.43
C LEU A 191 9.86 18.94 18.24
N LEU A 192 9.78 17.63 18.27
CA LEU A 192 10.75 16.77 18.93
C LEU A 192 12.14 16.92 18.30
N TRP A 193 12.22 17.00 16.98
CA TRP A 193 13.47 17.25 16.28
C TRP A 193 14.13 18.55 16.76
N VAL A 194 13.39 19.67 16.69
CA VAL A 194 13.91 20.98 17.10
C VAL A 194 14.26 21.03 18.60
N TYR A 195 13.53 20.30 19.42
CA TYR A 195 13.83 20.19 20.85
C TYR A 195 15.17 19.47 21.11
N LEU A 196 15.48 18.45 20.32
CA LEU A 196 16.69 17.64 20.51
C LEU A 196 17.91 18.23 19.82
N ASP A 197 17.74 18.80 18.63
CA ASP A 197 18.81 19.18 17.70
C ASP A 197 18.94 20.72 17.55
N GLY A 198 17.91 21.47 17.91
CA GLY A 198 17.88 22.92 17.73
C GLY A 198 17.50 23.34 16.30
N GLY A 199 18.13 24.42 15.78
CA GLY A 199 17.96 24.88 14.40
C GLY A 199 16.76 25.77 14.14
N GLY A 200 15.91 26.01 15.12
CA GLY A 200 14.83 26.99 15.06
C GLY A 200 13.73 26.67 14.03
N PHE A 201 13.07 27.71 13.49
CA PHE A 201 11.92 27.57 12.63
C PHE A 201 12.22 26.88 11.29
N GLY A 202 13.42 27.11 10.73
CA GLY A 202 13.85 26.44 9.48
C GLY A 202 13.97 24.95 9.64
N ALA A 203 14.61 24.47 10.73
CA ALA A 203 14.71 23.05 11.06
C ALA A 203 13.33 22.43 11.31
N PHE A 204 12.44 23.15 12.00
CA PHE A 204 11.06 22.71 12.20
C PHE A 204 10.33 22.48 10.87
N LEU A 205 10.39 23.43 9.94
CA LEU A 205 9.75 23.29 8.62
C LEU A 205 10.33 22.14 7.82
N GLY A 206 11.66 21.98 7.81
CA GLY A 206 12.34 20.88 7.15
C GLY A 206 11.90 19.52 7.71
N ALA A 207 11.94 19.35 9.01
CA ALA A 207 11.51 18.13 9.69
C ALA A 207 10.01 17.85 9.48
N LEU A 208 9.16 18.88 9.50
CA LEU A 208 7.72 18.78 9.22
C LEU A 208 7.46 18.23 7.80
N CYS A 209 8.14 18.79 6.80
CA CYS A 209 8.01 18.36 5.41
C CYS A 209 8.47 16.90 5.24
N VAL A 210 9.62 16.54 5.77
CA VAL A 210 10.17 15.18 5.67
C VAL A 210 9.27 14.17 6.39
N ALA A 211 8.86 14.46 7.63
CA ALA A 211 7.99 13.58 8.41
C ALA A 211 6.61 13.42 7.76
N GLY A 212 6.03 14.50 7.26
CA GLY A 212 4.75 14.48 6.54
C GLY A 212 4.82 13.64 5.26
N ALA A 213 5.84 13.87 4.44
CA ALA A 213 6.07 13.10 3.21
C ALA A 213 6.31 11.61 3.51
N ALA A 214 7.10 11.29 4.54
CA ALA A 214 7.35 9.92 4.97
C ALA A 214 6.08 9.21 5.48
N ALA A 215 5.20 9.91 6.20
CA ALA A 215 3.93 9.36 6.67
C ALA A 215 2.99 8.99 5.50
N VAL A 216 2.84 9.89 4.51
CA VAL A 216 2.04 9.63 3.30
C VAL A 216 2.65 8.47 2.50
N TRP A 217 3.96 8.50 2.28
CA TRP A 217 4.68 7.43 1.59
C TRP A 217 4.48 6.08 2.25
N LEU A 218 4.63 6.00 3.58
CA LEU A 218 4.52 4.74 4.31
C LEU A 218 3.14 4.10 4.17
N THR A 219 2.09 4.92 4.08
CA THR A 219 0.73 4.46 3.85
C THR A 219 0.56 3.94 2.43
N ALA A 220 0.99 4.70 1.43
CA ALA A 220 0.87 4.36 0.02
C ALA A 220 1.67 3.09 -0.33
N ILE A 221 2.94 2.97 0.10
CA ILE A 221 3.81 1.84 -0.24
C ILE A 221 3.38 0.53 0.45
N ARG A 222 2.59 0.60 1.49
CA ARG A 222 1.99 -0.55 2.17
C ARG A 222 0.69 -1.04 1.52
N GLY A 223 0.24 -0.43 0.42
CA GLY A 223 -0.96 -0.81 -0.30
C GLY A 223 -2.24 -0.28 0.36
N SER A 224 -2.34 1.04 0.49
CA SER A 224 -3.56 1.70 0.96
C SER A 224 -4.75 1.42 0.03
N ASP A 225 -5.94 1.32 0.63
CA ASP A 225 -7.20 1.09 -0.05
C ASP A 225 -8.13 2.31 0.10
N PRO A 226 -8.36 3.07 -0.96
CA PRO A 226 -9.18 4.28 -0.95
C PRO A 226 -10.69 4.02 -1.14
N SER A 227 -11.14 2.77 -1.26
CA SER A 227 -12.54 2.41 -1.57
C SER A 227 -13.50 2.60 -0.39
#